data_6439f0c94ac6774c5fdccee471ae8bdd
#
_entry.id   6439f0c94ac6774c5fdccee471ae8bdd
#
_cell.length_a   1.000
_cell.length_b   1.000
_cell.length_c   1.000
_cell.angle_alpha   90.00
_cell.angle_beta   90.00
_cell.angle_gamma   90.00
#
_symmetry.space_group_name_H-M   'P 1'
#
loop_
_entity.id
_entity.type
_entity.pdbx_description
1 polymer ?
#
loop_
_entity_poly.entity_id
_entity_poly.type
_entity_poly.pdbx_seq_one_letter_code
_entity_poly.pdbx_strand_id
1 'polypeptide(L)'
;MSKQVISEVLLEVANAIETGNFGKKLKVGLTTLGSEHGFENILQGAILAKNPVFDIVLIGKGHEDFESYEAKDEDEAHKIMEDLLDKGEIASCVTMHYNFPIGVSTVGRVITPARGTEMLLATTTGTSATNRVEAMVRNTLYGIATAKSLGKSNPTVGIANVEGARQVEKVLLDLKENGYEFEFATSQRADGGSVMRGNDLLMGTPDVMVVDSLTGNLFMKVFSAFTTGGDYEASGFGYGPGVGEDYDRRILILSRASGSPVVANALKYAYEVAKGKANEIARKEFEKANKAKLDEFISKLKVKKEGSATTEEVKMPEKEVVTAQISGIDILDLEDATKLLWKNGIYAESGMGCTGPIVLVNPDKKDSAEEILKNEGLIS
;
A
#
# COMPACT_ATOMS: atom_id res chain seq x y z
N MET A 1 41.89 3.59 30.16
CA MET A 1 40.43 3.81 29.93
C MET A 1 39.89 4.47 31.19
N SER A 2 39.14 5.59 31.04
CA SER A 2 38.54 6.24 32.20
C SER A 2 37.37 5.40 32.75
N LYS A 3 37.14 5.46 34.08
CA LYS A 3 36.01 4.77 34.73
C LYS A 3 34.67 5.12 34.04
N GLN A 4 34.58 6.29 33.46
CA GLN A 4 33.43 6.78 32.73
C GLN A 4 33.15 5.99 31.44
N VAL A 5 34.17 5.71 30.63
CA VAL A 5 34.07 4.89 29.41
C VAL A 5 33.63 3.45 29.72
N ILE A 6 34.17 2.89 30.81
CA ILE A 6 33.79 1.53 31.25
C ILE A 6 32.34 1.50 31.71
N SER A 7 31.87 2.53 32.43
CA SER A 7 30.48 2.64 32.87
C SER A 7 29.51 2.78 31.67
N GLU A 8 29.87 3.58 30.67
CA GLU A 8 29.09 3.76 29.44
C GLU A 8 28.98 2.44 28.65
N VAL A 9 30.08 1.74 28.46
CA VAL A 9 30.10 0.44 27.76
C VAL A 9 29.25 -0.60 28.50
N LEU A 10 29.34 -0.66 29.84
CA LEU A 10 28.56 -1.59 30.65
C LEU A 10 27.06 -1.26 30.59
N LEU A 11 26.67 0.02 30.56
CA LEU A 11 25.30 0.45 30.37
C LEU A 11 24.79 0.12 28.96
N GLU A 12 25.60 0.30 27.92
CA GLU A 12 25.26 -0.11 26.55
C GLU A 12 25.04 -1.62 26.44
N VAL A 13 25.92 -2.43 27.05
CA VAL A 13 25.79 -3.90 27.08
C VAL A 13 24.52 -4.30 27.84
N ALA A 14 24.25 -3.71 29.00
CA ALA A 14 23.05 -4.00 29.79
C ALA A 14 21.78 -3.65 29.01
N ASN A 15 21.73 -2.47 28.38
CA ASN A 15 20.62 -2.07 27.50
C ASN A 15 20.49 -3.01 26.30
N ALA A 16 21.61 -3.43 25.71
CA ALA A 16 21.59 -4.35 24.57
C ALA A 16 21.02 -5.72 24.95
N ILE A 17 21.33 -6.22 26.14
CA ILE A 17 20.79 -7.48 26.67
C ILE A 17 19.27 -7.33 26.94
N GLU A 18 18.85 -6.21 27.52
CA GLU A 18 17.46 -5.94 27.88
C GLU A 18 16.57 -5.70 26.65
N THR A 19 17.09 -5.00 25.63
CA THR A 19 16.31 -4.57 24.44
C THR A 19 16.57 -5.42 23.19
N GLY A 20 17.59 -6.28 23.21
CA GLY A 20 18.06 -7.02 22.04
C GLY A 20 18.71 -6.13 20.96
N ASN A 21 19.02 -4.86 21.26
CA ASN A 21 19.64 -3.91 20.33
C ASN A 21 20.99 -3.45 20.84
N PHE A 22 22.04 -3.62 20.01
CA PHE A 22 23.36 -3.08 20.26
C PHE A 22 23.52 -1.71 19.58
N GLY A 23 23.97 -0.70 20.31
CA GLY A 23 24.27 0.63 19.81
C GLY A 23 23.28 1.73 20.26
N LYS A 24 23.44 2.92 19.70
CA LYS A 24 22.61 4.09 20.01
C LYS A 24 21.15 3.82 19.66
N LYS A 25 20.23 4.08 20.59
CA LYS A 25 18.80 3.97 20.35
C LYS A 25 18.39 4.83 19.16
N LEU A 26 17.52 4.29 18.31
CA LEU A 26 16.89 5.09 17.25
C LEU A 26 15.94 6.11 17.88
N LYS A 27 15.91 7.31 17.31
CA LYS A 27 14.96 8.35 17.67
C LYS A 27 13.86 8.41 16.62
N VAL A 28 12.61 8.50 17.07
CA VAL A 28 11.41 8.67 16.21
C VAL A 28 10.81 10.03 16.50
N GLY A 29 10.72 10.87 15.48
CA GLY A 29 10.07 12.17 15.57
C GLY A 29 8.53 12.04 15.60
N LEU A 30 7.87 13.01 16.26
CA LEU A 30 6.42 13.17 16.24
C LEU A 30 6.10 14.65 16.16
N THR A 31 5.45 15.08 15.07
CA THR A 31 4.91 16.44 15.02
C THR A 31 3.68 16.55 15.92
N THR A 32 3.60 17.62 16.70
CA THR A 32 2.57 17.77 17.74
C THR A 32 1.46 18.76 17.38
N LEU A 33 1.53 19.35 16.16
CA LEU A 33 0.57 20.30 15.64
C LEU A 33 -0.41 19.62 14.67
N GLY A 34 -1.58 20.22 14.48
CA GLY A 34 -2.55 19.83 13.45
C GLY A 34 -3.56 18.76 13.85
N SER A 35 -3.55 18.24 15.08
CA SER A 35 -4.55 17.27 15.55
C SER A 35 -5.90 17.92 15.83
N GLU A 36 -7.00 17.31 15.36
CA GLU A 36 -8.38 17.73 15.67
C GLU A 36 -8.71 17.51 17.15
N HIS A 37 -8.01 16.59 17.82
CA HIS A 37 -8.19 16.28 19.24
C HIS A 37 -7.19 17.00 20.15
N GLY A 38 -6.40 17.93 19.59
CA GLY A 38 -5.46 18.77 20.31
C GLY A 38 -4.17 18.08 20.74
N PHE A 39 -3.31 18.88 21.37
CA PHE A 39 -1.97 18.46 21.80
C PHE A 39 -2.00 17.33 22.84
N GLU A 40 -2.93 17.37 23.79
CA GLU A 40 -3.00 16.38 24.88
C GLU A 40 -3.25 14.96 24.35
N ASN A 41 -4.04 14.83 23.27
CA ASN A 41 -4.24 13.54 22.61
C ASN A 41 -2.94 13.00 21.98
N ILE A 42 -2.15 13.87 21.36
CA ILE A 42 -0.85 13.51 20.76
C ILE A 42 0.16 13.14 21.84
N LEU A 43 0.24 13.96 22.89
CA LEU A 43 1.11 13.71 24.04
C LEU A 43 0.77 12.37 24.71
N GLN A 44 -0.51 12.08 24.92
CA GLN A 44 -0.95 10.81 25.47
C GLN A 44 -0.50 9.64 24.58
N GLY A 45 -0.57 9.79 23.25
CA GLY A 45 -0.05 8.79 22.31
C GLY A 45 1.45 8.58 22.44
N ALA A 46 2.23 9.65 22.59
CA ALA A 46 3.67 9.57 22.85
C ALA A 46 3.97 8.87 24.19
N ILE A 47 3.22 9.17 25.24
CA ILE A 47 3.36 8.52 26.57
C ILE A 47 3.06 7.02 26.46
N LEU A 48 1.99 6.63 25.77
CA LEU A 48 1.62 5.22 25.53
C LEU A 48 2.67 4.45 24.71
N ALA A 49 3.41 5.16 23.85
CA ALA A 49 4.46 4.56 23.04
C ALA A 49 5.83 4.45 23.77
N LYS A 50 6.00 5.13 24.92
CA LYS A 50 7.28 5.07 25.70
C LYS A 50 7.68 3.63 25.95
N ASN A 51 8.91 3.30 25.61
CA ASN A 51 9.49 1.97 25.82
C ASN A 51 11.03 2.06 25.83
N PRO A 52 11.76 1.03 26.26
CA PRO A 52 13.22 1.06 26.32
C PRO A 52 13.92 0.92 24.96
N VAL A 53 13.18 0.69 23.87
CA VAL A 53 13.75 0.28 22.57
C VAL A 53 14.11 1.45 21.69
N PHE A 54 13.31 2.52 21.71
CA PHE A 54 13.54 3.74 20.93
C PHE A 54 13.15 4.99 21.73
N ASP A 55 13.69 6.12 21.36
CA ASP A 55 13.36 7.41 21.98
C ASP A 55 12.41 8.21 21.07
N ILE A 56 11.55 9.03 21.67
CA ILE A 56 10.58 9.88 20.97
C ILE A 56 11.04 11.34 21.07
N VAL A 57 11.01 12.04 19.93
CA VAL A 57 11.35 13.46 19.82
C VAL A 57 10.10 14.22 19.37
N LEU A 58 9.64 15.18 20.17
CA LEU A 58 8.48 16.01 19.83
C LEU A 58 8.92 17.21 18.97
N ILE A 59 8.14 17.53 17.94
CA ILE A 59 8.39 18.65 17.03
C ILE A 59 7.13 19.50 16.95
N GLY A 60 7.21 20.74 17.46
CA GLY A 60 6.06 21.66 17.59
C GLY A 60 5.90 22.08 19.05
N LYS A 61 4.84 21.69 19.73
CA LYS A 61 4.69 21.91 21.17
C LYS A 61 5.44 20.82 21.92
N GLY A 62 6.37 21.22 22.81
CA GLY A 62 7.17 20.32 23.61
C GLY A 62 6.54 19.88 24.93
N HIS A 63 7.20 18.95 25.63
CA HIS A 63 6.87 18.48 26.97
C HIS A 63 8.13 18.05 27.70
N GLU A 64 8.22 18.28 29.03
CA GLU A 64 9.42 18.02 29.84
C GLU A 64 9.95 16.57 29.84
N ASP A 65 9.07 15.63 29.59
CA ASP A 65 9.40 14.19 29.53
C ASP A 65 10.02 13.72 28.21
N PHE A 66 10.16 14.61 27.22
CA PHE A 66 10.63 14.27 25.88
C PHE A 66 11.64 15.31 25.38
N GLU A 67 12.61 14.86 24.61
CA GLU A 67 13.39 15.77 23.77
C GLU A 67 12.45 16.49 22.80
N SER A 68 12.54 17.83 22.71
CA SER A 68 11.56 18.62 21.98
C SER A 68 12.22 19.75 21.19
N TYR A 69 11.66 20.01 20.00
CA TYR A 69 11.99 21.12 19.12
C TYR A 69 10.74 21.97 18.93
N GLU A 70 10.75 23.19 19.42
CA GLU A 70 9.62 24.12 19.32
C GLU A 70 9.40 24.58 17.87
N ALA A 71 8.14 24.63 17.44
CA ALA A 71 7.73 25.21 16.17
C ALA A 71 6.42 25.99 16.35
N LYS A 72 6.32 27.13 15.66
CA LYS A 72 5.16 28.03 15.76
C LYS A 72 3.96 27.56 14.93
N ASP A 73 4.21 26.84 13.84
CA ASP A 73 3.21 26.34 12.89
C ASP A 73 3.64 25.00 12.26
N GLU A 74 2.75 24.39 11.49
CA GLU A 74 3.01 23.10 10.82
C GLU A 74 4.14 23.20 9.79
N ASP A 75 4.28 24.33 9.09
CA ASP A 75 5.33 24.52 8.07
C ASP A 75 6.73 24.55 8.69
N GLU A 76 6.86 25.22 9.84
CA GLU A 76 8.12 25.23 10.60
C GLU A 76 8.41 23.85 11.20
N ALA A 77 7.40 23.15 11.72
CA ALA A 77 7.54 21.78 12.23
C ALA A 77 8.02 20.82 11.13
N HIS A 78 7.50 20.94 9.90
CA HIS A 78 7.94 20.13 8.77
C HIS A 78 9.40 20.42 8.37
N LYS A 79 9.82 21.68 8.37
CA LYS A 79 11.22 22.05 8.09
C LYS A 79 12.19 21.46 9.13
N ILE A 80 11.83 21.56 10.41
CA ILE A 80 12.61 20.94 11.49
C ILE A 80 12.65 19.43 11.33
N MET A 81 11.51 18.80 11.06
CA MET A 81 11.41 17.35 10.80
C MET A 81 12.34 16.91 9.67
N GLU A 82 12.31 17.60 8.54
CA GLU A 82 13.13 17.29 7.38
C GLU A 82 14.63 17.44 7.69
N ASP A 83 15.02 18.53 8.37
CA ASP A 83 16.39 18.79 8.77
C ASP A 83 16.93 17.69 9.72
N LEU A 84 16.11 17.27 10.70
CA LEU A 84 16.48 16.20 11.62
C LEU A 84 16.60 14.84 10.92
N LEU A 85 15.73 14.53 9.94
CA LEU A 85 15.81 13.33 9.12
C LEU A 85 17.05 13.34 8.23
N ASP A 86 17.32 14.45 7.56
CA ASP A 86 18.46 14.60 6.64
C ASP A 86 19.81 14.54 7.37
N LYS A 87 19.87 15.02 8.60
CA LYS A 87 21.03 14.88 9.48
C LYS A 87 21.15 13.52 10.16
N GLY A 88 20.13 12.68 10.06
CA GLY A 88 20.09 11.37 10.74
C GLY A 88 19.97 11.49 12.28
N GLU A 89 19.50 12.64 12.79
CA GLU A 89 19.23 12.84 14.21
C GLU A 89 17.98 12.09 14.65
N ILE A 90 16.99 11.95 13.78
CA ILE A 90 15.87 11.03 13.90
C ILE A 90 15.86 10.03 12.74
N ALA A 91 15.47 8.79 12.99
CA ALA A 91 15.48 7.73 12.01
C ALA A 91 14.19 7.70 11.15
N SER A 92 13.10 8.22 11.70
CA SER A 92 11.78 8.35 11.08
C SER A 92 10.98 9.42 11.82
N CYS A 93 9.89 9.89 11.21
CA CYS A 93 8.96 10.81 11.86
C CYS A 93 7.52 10.50 11.53
N VAL A 94 6.62 10.72 12.49
CA VAL A 94 5.18 10.64 12.37
C VAL A 94 4.61 12.05 12.32
N THR A 95 3.76 12.35 11.33
CA THR A 95 3.11 13.66 11.16
C THR A 95 1.67 13.53 10.69
N MET A 96 0.82 14.55 10.95
CA MET A 96 -0.60 14.55 10.59
C MET A 96 -0.84 14.80 9.10
N HIS A 97 0.07 15.46 8.44
CA HIS A 97 -0.01 15.81 7.04
C HIS A 97 1.39 16.00 6.46
N TYR A 98 1.58 15.58 5.21
CA TYR A 98 2.81 15.86 4.47
C TYR A 98 2.56 15.73 2.97
N ASN A 99 3.09 16.64 2.17
CA ASN A 99 2.96 16.63 0.72
C ASN A 99 4.09 15.83 0.10
N PHE A 100 3.83 14.55 -0.16
CA PHE A 100 4.78 13.70 -0.87
C PHE A 100 4.90 14.09 -2.35
N PRO A 101 6.10 13.98 -2.94
CA PRO A 101 6.26 14.12 -4.38
C PRO A 101 5.55 12.98 -5.13
N ILE A 102 5.26 13.20 -6.42
CA ILE A 102 4.79 12.13 -7.31
C ILE A 102 5.85 11.01 -7.35
N GLY A 103 5.41 9.78 -7.26
CA GLY A 103 6.29 8.61 -7.12
C GLY A 103 6.42 8.12 -5.68
N VAL A 104 5.78 8.80 -4.72
CA VAL A 104 5.75 8.40 -3.31
C VAL A 104 4.32 8.27 -2.83
N SER A 105 4.02 7.15 -2.22
CA SER A 105 2.73 6.92 -1.56
C SER A 105 2.88 6.07 -0.29
N THR A 106 1.88 6.13 0.59
CA THR A 106 1.99 5.54 1.92
C THR A 106 1.45 4.12 1.97
N VAL A 107 2.11 3.26 2.74
CA VAL A 107 1.66 1.90 3.01
C VAL A 107 1.08 1.85 4.42
N GLY A 108 -0.26 1.85 4.52
CA GLY A 108 -0.97 1.79 5.78
C GLY A 108 -0.93 0.40 6.40
N ARG A 109 -1.03 0.32 7.75
CA ARG A 109 -1.13 -0.95 8.47
C ARG A 109 -2.43 -0.95 9.28
N VAL A 110 -3.34 -1.82 8.90
CA VAL A 110 -4.66 -1.95 9.50
C VAL A 110 -4.77 -3.18 10.38
N ILE A 111 -5.74 -3.16 11.28
CA ILE A 111 -6.19 -4.32 12.05
C ILE A 111 -7.59 -4.64 11.53
N THR A 112 -7.79 -5.84 10.97
CA THR A 112 -9.07 -6.24 10.40
C THR A 112 -10.12 -6.40 11.48
N PRO A 113 -11.38 -5.97 11.23
CA PRO A 113 -12.48 -6.13 12.17
C PRO A 113 -12.72 -7.60 12.52
N ALA A 114 -13.16 -7.88 13.74
CA ALA A 114 -13.50 -9.18 14.29
C ALA A 114 -12.35 -10.19 14.41
N ARG A 115 -11.46 -10.30 13.42
CA ARG A 115 -10.32 -11.24 13.47
C ARG A 115 -9.07 -10.66 14.10
N GLY A 116 -8.89 -9.35 14.07
CA GLY A 116 -7.68 -8.68 14.58
C GLY A 116 -6.42 -9.00 13.78
N THR A 117 -6.56 -9.44 12.53
CA THR A 117 -5.42 -9.72 11.65
C THR A 117 -4.80 -8.42 11.17
N GLU A 118 -3.49 -8.29 11.27
CA GLU A 118 -2.76 -7.17 10.69
C GLU A 118 -2.57 -7.38 9.19
N MET A 119 -2.82 -6.33 8.42
CA MET A 119 -2.67 -6.33 6.96
C MET A 119 -2.14 -4.98 6.50
N LEU A 120 -1.28 -4.97 5.48
CA LEU A 120 -0.81 -3.74 4.84
C LEU A 120 -1.76 -3.35 3.71
N LEU A 121 -2.12 -2.06 3.66
CA LEU A 121 -2.85 -1.45 2.54
C LEU A 121 -1.86 -0.67 1.68
N ALA A 122 -1.59 -1.13 0.50
CA ALA A 122 -0.70 -0.49 -0.45
C ALA A 122 -1.51 0.06 -1.66
N THR A 123 -1.98 1.35 -1.66
CA THR A 123 -1.58 2.42 -0.74
C THR A 123 -2.77 3.15 -0.11
N THR A 124 -2.51 4.10 0.78
CA THR A 124 -3.55 4.82 1.53
C THR A 124 -3.59 6.32 1.26
N THR A 125 -2.50 6.93 0.84
CA THR A 125 -2.41 8.32 0.38
C THR A 125 -1.16 8.53 -0.47
N GLY A 126 -1.06 9.69 -1.13
CA GLY A 126 0.01 9.98 -2.07
C GLY A 126 -0.31 9.48 -3.49
N THR A 127 0.63 9.67 -4.41
CA THR A 127 0.45 9.35 -5.84
C THR A 127 1.70 8.68 -6.37
N SER A 128 1.67 7.35 -6.54
CA SER A 128 2.81 6.58 -7.06
C SER A 128 3.04 6.81 -8.55
N ALA A 129 1.97 7.04 -9.30
CA ALA A 129 1.99 7.40 -10.72
C ALA A 129 0.65 8.04 -11.12
N THR A 130 0.63 8.74 -12.25
CA THR A 130 -0.58 9.37 -12.79
C THR A 130 -1.52 8.36 -13.47
N ASN A 131 -0.98 7.26 -14.01
CA ASN A 131 -1.78 6.15 -14.51
C ASN A 131 -2.14 5.21 -13.35
N ARG A 132 -3.42 4.84 -13.21
CA ARG A 132 -3.92 4.03 -12.10
C ARG A 132 -3.31 2.63 -12.05
N VAL A 133 -3.21 1.94 -13.20
CA VAL A 133 -2.63 0.59 -13.27
C VAL A 133 -1.15 0.63 -12.92
N GLU A 134 -0.40 1.58 -13.51
CA GLU A 134 1.01 1.83 -13.16
C GLU A 134 1.15 2.11 -11.65
N ALA A 135 0.29 2.98 -11.10
CA ALA A 135 0.30 3.29 -9.68
C ALA A 135 0.13 2.02 -8.82
N MET A 136 -0.85 1.17 -9.14
CA MET A 136 -1.10 -0.07 -8.39
C MET A 136 0.05 -1.09 -8.54
N VAL A 137 0.70 -1.18 -9.70
CA VAL A 137 1.91 -2.01 -9.87
C VAL A 137 3.03 -1.50 -8.97
N ARG A 138 3.30 -0.19 -8.94
CA ARG A 138 4.30 0.41 -8.05
C ARG A 138 3.91 0.25 -6.58
N ASN A 139 2.62 0.40 -6.24
CA ASN A 139 2.09 0.15 -4.90
C ASN A 139 2.37 -1.28 -4.42
N THR A 140 2.33 -2.26 -5.32
CA THR A 140 2.71 -3.65 -5.00
C THR A 140 4.14 -3.72 -4.49
N LEU A 141 5.09 -3.07 -5.17
CA LEU A 141 6.50 -3.04 -4.76
C LEU A 141 6.68 -2.31 -3.42
N TYR A 142 5.96 -1.21 -3.20
CA TYR A 142 5.97 -0.49 -1.91
C TYR A 142 5.46 -1.36 -0.77
N GLY A 143 4.36 -2.08 -1.00
CA GLY A 143 3.79 -3.00 -0.02
C GLY A 143 4.74 -4.15 0.31
N ILE A 144 5.34 -4.80 -0.70
CA ILE A 144 6.33 -5.87 -0.53
C ILE A 144 7.55 -5.36 0.27
N ALA A 145 8.09 -4.19 -0.10
CA ALA A 145 9.24 -3.61 0.59
C ALA A 145 8.93 -3.30 2.05
N THR A 146 7.76 -2.72 2.32
CA THR A 146 7.30 -2.44 3.67
C THR A 146 7.12 -3.71 4.48
N ALA A 147 6.46 -4.75 3.93
CA ALA A 147 6.28 -6.03 4.59
C ALA A 147 7.63 -6.70 4.93
N LYS A 148 8.59 -6.66 4.00
CA LYS A 148 9.96 -7.18 4.24
C LYS A 148 10.67 -6.41 5.36
N SER A 149 10.50 -5.08 5.43
CA SER A 149 11.08 -4.27 6.51
C SER A 149 10.51 -4.61 7.89
N LEU A 150 9.28 -5.12 7.93
CA LEU A 150 8.62 -5.64 9.14
C LEU A 150 8.97 -7.10 9.47
N GLY A 151 9.94 -7.70 8.76
CA GLY A 151 10.42 -9.05 8.99
C GLY A 151 9.69 -10.15 8.23
N LYS A 152 8.74 -9.83 7.35
CA LYS A 152 8.10 -10.82 6.47
C LYS A 152 8.98 -11.06 5.23
N SER A 153 9.76 -12.13 5.20
CA SER A 153 10.69 -12.42 4.11
C SER A 153 10.00 -12.70 2.77
N ASN A 154 8.86 -13.37 2.79
CA ASN A 154 8.06 -13.72 1.61
C ASN A 154 6.59 -13.29 1.83
N PRO A 155 6.29 -11.98 1.76
CA PRO A 155 4.94 -11.51 1.96
C PRO A 155 4.03 -11.92 0.79
N THR A 156 2.81 -12.31 1.11
CA THR A 156 1.78 -12.63 0.12
C THR A 156 1.07 -11.35 -0.33
N VAL A 157 0.80 -11.25 -1.64
CA VAL A 157 0.17 -10.09 -2.28
C VAL A 157 -1.20 -10.46 -2.81
N GLY A 158 -2.21 -9.67 -2.48
CA GLY A 158 -3.55 -9.72 -3.06
C GLY A 158 -3.91 -8.38 -3.69
N ILE A 159 -4.59 -8.42 -4.83
CA ILE A 159 -5.03 -7.21 -5.54
C ILE A 159 -6.51 -7.01 -5.23
N ALA A 160 -6.90 -5.87 -4.67
CA ALA A 160 -8.31 -5.58 -4.47
C ALA A 160 -9.05 -5.53 -5.81
N ASN A 161 -10.28 -6.07 -5.85
CA ASN A 161 -11.11 -6.07 -7.06
C ASN A 161 -11.67 -4.67 -7.34
N VAL A 162 -10.80 -3.80 -7.82
CA VAL A 162 -11.10 -2.43 -8.27
C VAL A 162 -10.78 -2.31 -9.76
N GLU A 163 -11.21 -1.21 -10.37
CA GLU A 163 -10.90 -0.90 -11.77
C GLU A 163 -9.39 -1.01 -12.06
N GLY A 164 -8.99 -1.73 -13.09
CA GLY A 164 -7.61 -2.01 -13.47
C GLY A 164 -6.97 -3.22 -12.77
N ALA A 165 -7.68 -3.91 -11.86
CA ALA A 165 -7.12 -5.02 -11.07
C ALA A 165 -6.56 -6.14 -11.94
N ARG A 166 -7.24 -6.51 -13.04
CA ARG A 166 -6.79 -7.56 -13.96
C ARG A 166 -5.58 -7.16 -14.78
N GLN A 167 -5.49 -5.88 -15.15
CA GLN A 167 -4.30 -5.37 -15.84
C GLN A 167 -3.09 -5.34 -14.90
N VAL A 168 -3.31 -5.00 -13.62
CA VAL A 168 -2.27 -5.10 -12.58
C VAL A 168 -1.82 -6.55 -12.41
N GLU A 169 -2.76 -7.49 -12.27
CA GLU A 169 -2.47 -8.92 -12.16
C GLU A 169 -1.61 -9.41 -13.33
N LYS A 170 -1.97 -9.05 -14.56
CA LYS A 170 -1.22 -9.41 -15.76
C LYS A 170 0.21 -8.89 -15.73
N VAL A 171 0.41 -7.61 -15.42
CA VAL A 171 1.75 -7.02 -15.32
C VAL A 171 2.58 -7.71 -14.24
N LEU A 172 1.97 -8.03 -13.09
CA LEU A 172 2.66 -8.73 -12.01
C LEU A 172 3.02 -10.18 -12.38
N LEU A 173 2.19 -10.87 -13.16
CA LEU A 173 2.50 -12.19 -13.72
C LEU A 173 3.66 -12.09 -14.72
N ASP A 174 3.62 -11.12 -15.65
CA ASP A 174 4.71 -10.87 -16.59
C ASP A 174 6.05 -10.60 -15.86
N LEU A 175 6.04 -9.82 -14.77
CA LEU A 175 7.21 -9.59 -13.93
C LEU A 175 7.72 -10.89 -13.29
N LYS A 176 6.82 -11.73 -12.78
CA LYS A 176 7.15 -13.01 -12.17
C LYS A 176 7.78 -13.96 -13.18
N GLU A 177 7.24 -14.05 -14.39
CA GLU A 177 7.79 -14.85 -15.50
C GLU A 177 9.19 -14.34 -15.94
N ASN A 178 9.46 -13.05 -15.79
CA ASN A 178 10.76 -12.44 -16.08
C ASN A 178 11.73 -12.43 -14.87
N GLY A 179 11.40 -13.15 -13.79
CA GLY A 179 12.31 -13.41 -12.68
C GLY A 179 12.16 -12.48 -11.47
N TYR A 180 11.08 -11.69 -11.37
CA TYR A 180 10.77 -10.98 -10.13
C TYR A 180 10.02 -11.92 -9.16
N GLU A 181 10.68 -12.29 -8.09
CA GLU A 181 10.16 -13.27 -7.13
C GLU A 181 9.27 -12.62 -6.06
N PHE A 182 8.02 -13.02 -6.01
CA PHE A 182 7.05 -12.74 -4.95
C PHE A 182 5.92 -13.78 -4.98
N GLU A 183 5.06 -13.79 -3.94
CA GLU A 183 3.95 -14.74 -3.85
C GLU A 183 2.60 -14.02 -3.88
N PHE A 184 1.69 -14.51 -4.72
CA PHE A 184 0.29 -14.11 -4.65
C PHE A 184 -0.41 -14.82 -3.49
N ALA A 185 -1.27 -14.09 -2.78
CA ALA A 185 -2.24 -14.72 -1.89
C ALA A 185 -3.36 -15.37 -2.70
N THR A 186 -3.94 -16.43 -2.17
CA THR A 186 -5.10 -17.09 -2.78
C THR A 186 -6.38 -16.59 -2.11
N SER A 187 -7.30 -16.01 -2.89
CA SER A 187 -8.61 -15.60 -2.41
C SER A 187 -9.40 -16.77 -1.80
N GLN A 188 -10.22 -16.48 -0.80
CA GLN A 188 -11.14 -17.46 -0.18
C GLN A 188 -12.34 -17.80 -1.07
N ARG A 189 -12.36 -17.35 -2.31
CA ARG A 189 -13.34 -17.74 -3.32
C ARG A 189 -13.16 -19.21 -3.71
N ALA A 190 -14.23 -19.83 -4.17
CA ALA A 190 -14.19 -21.22 -4.64
C ALA A 190 -13.23 -21.43 -5.84
N ASP A 191 -13.08 -20.40 -6.68
CA ASP A 191 -12.18 -20.38 -7.84
C ASP A 191 -10.75 -19.88 -7.52
N GLY A 192 -10.50 -19.43 -6.28
CA GLY A 192 -9.21 -18.89 -5.87
C GLY A 192 -8.86 -17.59 -6.59
N GLY A 193 -7.59 -17.42 -6.97
CA GLY A 193 -7.05 -16.28 -7.69
C GLY A 193 -6.48 -15.19 -6.78
N SER A 194 -5.73 -14.25 -7.37
CA SER A 194 -5.02 -13.18 -6.68
C SER A 194 -5.82 -11.88 -6.54
N VAL A 195 -6.93 -11.75 -7.30
CA VAL A 195 -7.85 -10.62 -7.19
C VAL A 195 -8.83 -10.86 -6.04
N MET A 196 -8.72 -10.03 -5.01
CA MET A 196 -9.36 -10.15 -3.70
C MET A 196 -10.73 -9.50 -3.65
N ARG A 197 -11.69 -10.13 -2.97
CA ARG A 197 -13.01 -9.56 -2.68
C ARG A 197 -13.06 -8.87 -1.31
N GLY A 198 -14.21 -8.23 -1.01
CA GLY A 198 -14.44 -7.63 0.30
C GLY A 198 -14.29 -8.59 1.48
N ASN A 199 -14.63 -9.88 1.31
CA ASN A 199 -14.41 -10.88 2.33
C ASN A 199 -12.92 -11.11 2.62
N ASP A 200 -12.09 -11.16 1.58
CA ASP A 200 -10.63 -11.30 1.74
C ASP A 200 -10.03 -10.10 2.47
N LEU A 201 -10.54 -8.89 2.18
CA LEU A 201 -10.16 -7.66 2.89
C LEU A 201 -10.51 -7.74 4.39
N LEU A 202 -11.74 -8.18 4.73
CA LEU A 202 -12.18 -8.31 6.12
C LEU A 202 -11.44 -9.42 6.87
N MET A 203 -11.05 -10.48 6.18
CA MET A 203 -10.30 -11.60 6.77
C MET A 203 -8.81 -11.31 6.90
N GLY A 204 -8.28 -10.31 6.20
CA GLY A 204 -6.84 -10.09 6.11
C GLY A 204 -6.15 -11.26 5.40
N THR A 205 -6.72 -11.71 4.26
CA THR A 205 -6.21 -12.88 3.52
C THR A 205 -4.78 -12.66 3.04
N PRO A 206 -4.40 -11.55 2.35
CA PRO A 206 -3.02 -11.29 1.99
C PRO A 206 -2.27 -10.54 3.10
N ASP A 207 -0.96 -10.63 3.11
CA ASP A 207 -0.10 -9.75 3.92
C ASP A 207 -0.14 -8.31 3.40
N VAL A 208 -0.21 -8.16 2.07
CA VAL A 208 -0.28 -6.89 1.35
C VAL A 208 -1.50 -6.86 0.45
N MET A 209 -2.47 -6.01 0.76
CA MET A 209 -3.61 -5.71 -0.09
C MET A 209 -3.29 -4.50 -0.97
N VAL A 210 -3.16 -4.73 -2.27
CA VAL A 210 -2.88 -3.69 -3.26
C VAL A 210 -4.17 -2.99 -3.66
N VAL A 211 -4.17 -1.66 -3.55
CA VAL A 211 -5.31 -0.79 -3.87
C VAL A 211 -4.81 0.51 -4.51
N ASP A 212 -5.69 1.23 -5.17
CA ASP A 212 -5.44 2.64 -5.48
C ASP A 212 -5.55 3.50 -4.22
N SER A 213 -4.93 4.68 -4.22
CA SER A 213 -4.82 5.51 -3.03
C SER A 213 -6.17 6.03 -2.49
N LEU A 214 -7.17 6.25 -3.35
CA LEU A 214 -8.50 6.69 -2.91
C LEU A 214 -9.26 5.57 -2.21
N THR A 215 -9.25 4.37 -2.80
CA THR A 215 -9.85 3.17 -2.20
C THR A 215 -9.13 2.80 -0.89
N GLY A 216 -7.81 2.86 -0.87
CA GLY A 216 -7.02 2.58 0.32
C GLY A 216 -7.23 3.60 1.44
N ASN A 217 -7.41 4.88 1.10
CA ASN A 217 -7.76 5.91 2.06
C ASN A 217 -9.12 5.63 2.73
N LEU A 218 -10.12 5.26 1.91
CA LEU A 218 -11.44 4.89 2.41
C LEU A 218 -11.38 3.66 3.33
N PHE A 219 -10.68 2.60 2.92
CA PHE A 219 -10.52 1.40 3.75
C PHE A 219 -9.78 1.72 5.05
N MET A 220 -8.76 2.57 5.00
CA MET A 220 -8.05 3.03 6.19
C MET A 220 -9.03 3.67 7.19
N LYS A 221 -9.88 4.59 6.72
CA LYS A 221 -10.91 5.24 7.55
C LYS A 221 -11.92 4.23 8.14
N VAL A 222 -12.43 3.31 7.31
CA VAL A 222 -13.39 2.30 7.76
C VAL A 222 -12.77 1.42 8.85
N PHE A 223 -11.54 0.91 8.65
CA PHE A 223 -10.92 0.03 9.65
C PHE A 223 -10.47 0.76 10.90
N SER A 224 -10.02 2.00 10.79
CA SER A 224 -9.51 2.75 11.95
C SER A 224 -10.61 3.35 12.82
N ALA A 225 -11.74 3.76 12.24
CA ALA A 225 -12.82 4.48 12.93
C ALA A 225 -14.15 3.68 13.05
N PHE A 226 -14.17 2.42 12.65
CA PHE A 226 -15.37 1.58 12.70
C PHE A 226 -15.97 1.49 14.12
N THR A 227 -15.14 1.27 15.13
CA THR A 227 -15.58 1.08 16.52
C THR A 227 -16.01 2.37 17.21
N THR A 228 -15.69 3.52 16.66
CA THR A 228 -16.02 4.85 17.20
C THR A 228 -17.16 5.52 16.44
N GLY A 229 -17.74 4.83 15.44
CA GLY A 229 -18.78 5.42 14.61
C GLY A 229 -18.29 6.58 13.72
N GLY A 230 -16.98 6.71 13.53
CA GLY A 230 -16.36 7.76 12.74
C GLY A 230 -15.89 8.98 13.54
N ASP A 231 -16.10 9.06 14.84
CA ASP A 231 -15.71 10.21 15.67
C ASP A 231 -14.20 10.41 15.70
N TYR A 232 -13.44 9.31 15.82
CA TYR A 232 -11.98 9.32 15.77
C TYR A 232 -11.44 7.95 15.36
N GLU A 233 -10.19 7.93 14.91
CA GLU A 233 -9.50 6.69 14.60
C GLU A 233 -8.94 6.06 15.88
N ALA A 234 -9.40 4.84 16.21
CA ALA A 234 -9.05 4.13 17.44
C ALA A 234 -8.20 2.87 17.19
N SER A 235 -8.11 2.40 15.94
CA SER A 235 -7.50 1.12 15.59
C SER A 235 -6.49 1.27 14.45
N GLY A 236 -5.51 0.35 14.38
CA GLY A 236 -4.48 0.33 13.36
C GLY A 236 -3.25 1.17 13.71
N PHE A 237 -2.43 1.45 12.71
CA PHE A 237 -1.10 2.06 12.86
C PHE A 237 -0.93 3.35 12.03
N GLY A 238 -2.02 3.97 11.63
CA GLY A 238 -2.05 5.13 10.75
C GLY A 238 -1.83 4.78 9.28
N TYR A 239 -1.73 5.83 8.45
CA TYR A 239 -1.62 5.73 6.98
C TYR A 239 -0.26 5.21 6.52
N GLY A 240 0.72 5.18 7.41
CA GLY A 240 2.01 4.53 7.25
C GLY A 240 3.08 5.37 6.58
N PRO A 241 4.24 4.74 6.31
CA PRO A 241 5.39 5.40 5.70
C PRO A 241 5.14 5.76 4.25
N GLY A 242 5.63 6.93 3.83
CA GLY A 242 5.85 7.24 2.43
C GLY A 242 6.97 6.37 1.87
N VAL A 243 6.66 5.65 0.79
CA VAL A 243 7.59 4.76 0.08
C VAL A 243 7.65 5.17 -1.38
N GLY A 244 8.85 5.16 -1.93
CA GLY A 244 9.14 5.47 -3.33
C GLY A 244 10.44 4.80 -3.77
N GLU A 245 10.68 4.73 -5.08
CA GLU A 245 11.87 4.10 -5.65
C GLU A 245 13.16 4.79 -5.16
N ASP A 246 13.18 6.13 -5.19
CA ASP A 246 14.33 6.97 -4.80
C ASP A 246 14.01 7.87 -3.60
N TYR A 247 13.06 7.48 -2.76
CA TYR A 247 12.66 8.29 -1.61
C TYR A 247 13.38 7.81 -0.34
N ASP A 248 14.12 8.70 0.31
CA ASP A 248 15.00 8.34 1.43
C ASP A 248 14.45 8.71 2.81
N ARG A 249 13.52 9.69 2.91
CA ARG A 249 12.96 10.09 4.19
C ARG A 249 11.88 9.11 4.67
N ARG A 250 11.90 8.76 5.94
CA ARG A 250 10.90 7.88 6.57
C ARG A 250 9.88 8.73 7.31
N ILE A 251 8.92 9.26 6.55
CA ILE A 251 7.81 10.07 7.07
C ILE A 251 6.55 9.25 7.03
N LEU A 252 5.90 9.05 8.18
CA LEU A 252 4.64 8.34 8.33
C LEU A 252 3.49 9.32 8.55
N ILE A 253 2.37 9.04 7.91
CA ILE A 253 1.18 9.89 8.01
C ILE A 253 0.21 9.32 9.04
N LEU A 254 -0.30 10.22 9.88
CA LEU A 254 -1.49 10.07 10.70
C LEU A 254 -2.64 10.88 10.12
N SER A 255 -3.87 10.53 10.45
CA SER A 255 -5.01 11.43 10.29
C SER A 255 -5.02 12.49 11.39
N ARG A 256 -5.52 13.68 11.08
CA ARG A 256 -5.82 14.71 12.09
C ARG A 256 -6.83 14.22 13.14
N ALA A 257 -7.68 13.24 12.77
CA ALA A 257 -8.66 12.59 13.63
C ALA A 257 -8.11 11.31 14.34
N SER A 258 -6.81 11.05 14.30
CA SER A 258 -6.23 9.89 14.99
C SER A 258 -6.23 10.08 16.50
N GLY A 259 -6.82 9.11 17.23
CA GLY A 259 -6.76 9.05 18.67
C GLY A 259 -5.40 8.57 19.19
N SER A 260 -5.14 8.78 20.48
CA SER A 260 -3.87 8.44 21.13
C SER A 260 -3.42 6.97 20.93
N PRO A 261 -4.30 5.96 20.85
CA PRO A 261 -3.86 4.59 20.56
C PRO A 261 -3.22 4.43 19.16
N VAL A 262 -3.78 5.12 18.15
CA VAL A 262 -3.25 5.09 16.79
C VAL A 262 -1.94 5.87 16.70
N VAL A 263 -1.83 7.02 17.40
CA VAL A 263 -0.56 7.76 17.53
C VAL A 263 0.54 6.87 18.11
N ALA A 264 0.24 6.14 19.21
CA ALA A 264 1.20 5.24 19.83
C ALA A 264 1.63 4.09 18.90
N ASN A 265 0.68 3.51 18.17
CA ASN A 265 0.99 2.44 17.22
C ASN A 265 1.76 2.95 16.00
N ALA A 266 1.47 4.17 15.51
CA ALA A 266 2.21 4.79 14.41
C ALA A 266 3.68 5.05 14.79
N LEU A 267 3.97 5.47 16.02
CA LEU A 267 5.34 5.62 16.53
C LEU A 267 6.11 4.28 16.54
N LYS A 268 5.44 3.18 16.95
CA LYS A 268 6.01 1.83 16.89
C LYS A 268 6.28 1.41 15.45
N TYR A 269 5.31 1.66 14.57
CA TYR A 269 5.46 1.36 13.13
C TYR A 269 6.60 2.15 12.50
N ALA A 270 6.74 3.44 12.86
CA ALA A 270 7.84 4.29 12.42
C ALA A 270 9.20 3.74 12.84
N TYR A 271 9.32 3.28 14.08
CA TYR A 271 10.51 2.58 14.56
C TYR A 271 10.79 1.29 13.78
N GLU A 272 9.78 0.43 13.59
CA GLU A 272 9.92 -0.86 12.92
C GLU A 272 10.41 -0.70 11.48
N VAL A 273 9.82 0.22 10.69
CA VAL A 273 10.24 0.47 9.30
C VAL A 273 11.63 1.13 9.21
N ALA A 274 11.99 1.96 10.19
CA ALA A 274 13.33 2.53 10.27
C ALA A 274 14.38 1.48 10.59
N LYS A 275 14.14 0.65 11.62
CA LYS A 275 15.00 -0.48 12.00
C LYS A 275 15.14 -1.48 10.84
N GLY A 276 14.05 -1.78 10.16
CA GLY A 276 14.00 -2.69 9.01
C GLY A 276 14.50 -2.08 7.71
N LYS A 277 14.92 -0.80 7.68
CA LYS A 277 15.48 -0.12 6.50
C LYS A 277 14.55 -0.17 5.28
N ALA A 278 13.28 0.23 5.47
CA ALA A 278 12.23 0.12 4.44
C ALA A 278 12.62 0.76 3.09
N ASN A 279 13.25 1.94 3.10
CA ASN A 279 13.64 2.66 1.89
C ASN A 279 14.74 1.93 1.11
N GLU A 280 15.73 1.36 1.82
CA GLU A 280 16.80 0.57 1.19
C GLU A 280 16.27 -0.74 0.60
N ILE A 281 15.25 -1.34 1.24
CA ILE A 281 14.56 -2.52 0.70
C ILE A 281 13.73 -2.12 -0.51
N ALA A 282 13.00 -0.99 -0.47
CA ALA A 282 12.23 -0.51 -1.60
C ALA A 282 13.10 -0.32 -2.84
N ARG A 283 14.24 0.37 -2.72
CA ARG A 283 15.22 0.53 -3.81
C ARG A 283 15.65 -0.81 -4.40
N LYS A 284 15.98 -1.79 -3.55
CA LYS A 284 16.36 -3.14 -4.01
C LYS A 284 15.22 -3.88 -4.71
N GLU A 285 13.99 -3.74 -4.25
CA GLU A 285 12.84 -4.37 -4.91
C GLU A 285 12.58 -3.73 -6.29
N PHE A 286 12.73 -2.40 -6.41
CA PHE A 286 12.66 -1.72 -7.71
C PHE A 286 13.81 -2.14 -8.64
N GLU A 287 15.04 -2.24 -8.16
CA GLU A 287 16.17 -2.77 -8.95
C GLU A 287 15.89 -4.17 -9.50
N LYS A 288 15.28 -5.06 -8.70
CA LYS A 288 14.89 -6.41 -9.14
C LYS A 288 13.76 -6.37 -10.16
N ALA A 289 12.73 -5.57 -9.92
CA ALA A 289 11.59 -5.43 -10.82
C ALA A 289 12.02 -4.80 -12.17
N ASN A 290 12.93 -3.83 -12.16
CA ASN A 290 13.48 -3.21 -13.37
C ASN A 290 14.33 -4.22 -14.18
N LYS A 291 15.10 -5.10 -13.51
CA LYS A 291 15.76 -6.23 -14.17
C LYS A 291 14.77 -7.21 -14.80
N ALA A 292 13.58 -7.36 -14.22
CA ALA A 292 12.46 -8.14 -14.75
C ALA A 292 11.60 -7.33 -15.75
N LYS A 293 12.09 -6.22 -16.28
CA LYS A 293 11.48 -5.39 -17.33
C LYS A 293 10.25 -4.57 -16.88
N LEU A 294 10.21 -4.11 -15.64
CA LEU A 294 9.09 -3.30 -15.13
C LEU A 294 8.75 -2.12 -16.05
N ASP A 295 9.75 -1.33 -16.46
CA ASP A 295 9.54 -0.14 -17.32
C ASP A 295 8.99 -0.51 -18.71
N GLU A 296 9.38 -1.66 -19.27
CA GLU A 296 8.85 -2.15 -20.54
C GLU A 296 7.36 -2.47 -20.44
N PHE A 297 6.95 -3.20 -19.38
CA PHE A 297 5.55 -3.55 -19.18
C PHE A 297 4.69 -2.32 -18.89
N ILE A 298 5.17 -1.39 -18.05
CA ILE A 298 4.47 -0.12 -17.79
C ILE A 298 4.33 0.70 -19.09
N SER A 299 5.35 0.75 -19.94
CA SER A 299 5.30 1.48 -21.21
C SER A 299 4.24 0.90 -22.15
N LYS A 300 4.08 -0.43 -22.19
CA LYS A 300 3.02 -1.08 -22.99
C LYS A 300 1.60 -0.69 -22.54
N LEU A 301 1.39 -0.43 -21.24
CA LEU A 301 0.10 0.07 -20.74
C LEU A 301 -0.25 1.47 -21.27
N LYS A 302 0.76 2.33 -21.47
CA LYS A 302 0.57 3.70 -21.98
C LYS A 302 0.23 3.71 -23.48
N VAL A 303 0.87 2.86 -24.25
CA VAL A 303 0.66 2.75 -25.72
C VAL A 303 -0.75 2.23 -26.05
N LYS A 304 -1.29 1.27 -25.27
CA LYS A 304 -2.66 0.75 -25.46
C LYS A 304 -3.74 1.84 -25.34
N LYS A 305 -3.54 2.85 -24.49
CA LYS A 305 -4.49 3.97 -24.33
C LYS A 305 -4.50 4.94 -25.51
N GLU A 306 -3.38 5.13 -26.18
CA GLU A 306 -3.30 6.02 -27.36
C GLU A 306 -3.82 5.34 -28.63
N GLY A 307 -3.81 4.00 -28.70
CA GLY A 307 -4.29 3.22 -29.84
C GLY A 307 -5.79 2.90 -29.83
N SER A 308 -6.48 3.03 -28.70
CA SER A 308 -7.92 2.68 -28.60
C SER A 308 -8.89 3.79 -29.04
N ALA A 309 -8.37 4.89 -29.59
CA ALA A 309 -9.20 6.00 -30.14
C ALA A 309 -9.62 5.83 -31.60
N THR A 310 -9.32 4.69 -32.25
CA THR A 310 -9.87 4.38 -33.58
C THR A 310 -11.22 3.70 -33.41
N THR A 311 -12.26 4.49 -33.52
CA THR A 311 -13.66 4.07 -33.74
C THR A 311 -13.78 3.38 -35.11
N GLU A 312 -13.34 2.14 -35.25
CA GLU A 312 -13.86 1.28 -36.29
C GLU A 312 -15.26 0.85 -35.84
N GLU A 313 -16.30 1.24 -36.62
CA GLU A 313 -17.65 0.70 -36.45
C GLU A 313 -17.61 -0.80 -36.68
N VAL A 314 -17.49 -1.58 -35.60
CA VAL A 314 -17.59 -3.05 -35.67
C VAL A 314 -19.05 -3.41 -35.85
N LYS A 315 -19.38 -4.04 -36.99
CA LYS A 315 -20.73 -4.51 -37.26
C LYS A 315 -21.07 -5.67 -36.28
N MET A 316 -22.09 -5.44 -35.44
CA MET A 316 -22.60 -6.45 -34.52
C MET A 316 -23.18 -7.64 -35.34
N PRO A 317 -22.80 -8.91 -35.00
CA PRO A 317 -23.40 -10.09 -35.58
C PRO A 317 -24.90 -10.20 -35.31
N GLU A 318 -25.56 -11.14 -35.99
CA GLU A 318 -26.96 -11.42 -35.76
C GLU A 318 -27.22 -11.82 -34.31
N LYS A 319 -28.27 -11.30 -33.68
CA LYS A 319 -28.55 -11.48 -32.27
C LYS A 319 -28.87 -12.92 -31.95
N GLU A 320 -28.14 -13.49 -30.97
CA GLU A 320 -28.33 -14.85 -30.47
C GLU A 320 -28.71 -14.84 -28.99
N VAL A 321 -29.22 -15.97 -28.50
CA VAL A 321 -29.44 -16.16 -27.05
C VAL A 321 -28.10 -16.38 -26.38
N VAL A 322 -27.72 -15.52 -25.42
CA VAL A 322 -26.48 -15.54 -24.70
C VAL A 322 -26.74 -15.84 -23.22
N THR A 323 -26.34 -17.01 -22.75
CA THR A 323 -26.52 -17.44 -21.36
C THR A 323 -25.23 -17.91 -20.70
N ALA A 324 -24.20 -18.21 -21.50
CA ALA A 324 -22.89 -18.57 -20.97
C ALA A 324 -22.11 -17.32 -20.60
N GLN A 325 -21.51 -17.33 -19.41
CA GLN A 325 -20.74 -16.23 -18.86
C GLN A 325 -19.24 -16.49 -19.00
N ILE A 326 -18.50 -15.48 -19.46
CA ILE A 326 -17.06 -15.41 -19.45
C ILE A 326 -16.67 -14.31 -18.46
N SER A 327 -15.97 -14.67 -17.40
CA SER A 327 -15.51 -13.76 -16.35
C SER A 327 -13.99 -13.53 -16.43
N GLY A 328 -13.48 -12.60 -15.62
CA GLY A 328 -12.04 -12.32 -15.59
C GLY A 328 -11.60 -11.21 -16.51
N ILE A 329 -12.57 -10.46 -17.08
CA ILE A 329 -12.34 -9.28 -17.94
C ILE A 329 -12.28 -8.04 -17.04
N ASP A 330 -11.37 -7.11 -17.32
CA ASP A 330 -11.39 -5.79 -16.68
C ASP A 330 -12.56 -4.96 -17.20
N ILE A 331 -13.14 -4.11 -16.35
CA ILE A 331 -14.26 -3.24 -16.77
C ILE A 331 -13.85 -2.28 -17.88
N LEU A 332 -12.59 -1.87 -17.93
CA LEU A 332 -12.05 -1.00 -18.98
C LEU A 332 -11.94 -1.70 -20.34
N ASP A 333 -11.74 -3.02 -20.32
CA ASP A 333 -11.58 -3.83 -21.52
C ASP A 333 -12.91 -4.49 -21.97
N LEU A 334 -14.01 -4.30 -21.21
CA LEU A 334 -15.27 -5.00 -21.41
C LEU A 334 -15.91 -4.73 -22.79
N GLU A 335 -15.90 -3.45 -23.22
CA GLU A 335 -16.40 -3.06 -24.55
C GLU A 335 -15.49 -3.60 -25.67
N ASP A 336 -14.18 -3.55 -25.48
CA ASP A 336 -13.20 -4.02 -26.46
C ASP A 336 -13.27 -5.56 -26.60
N ALA A 337 -13.44 -6.29 -25.49
CA ALA A 337 -13.71 -7.72 -25.49
C ALA A 337 -14.98 -8.08 -26.28
N THR A 338 -16.06 -7.34 -26.04
CA THR A 338 -17.32 -7.54 -26.75
C THR A 338 -17.16 -7.27 -28.26
N LYS A 339 -16.55 -6.16 -28.64
CA LYS A 339 -16.29 -5.79 -30.03
C LYS A 339 -15.33 -6.77 -30.73
N LEU A 340 -14.34 -7.30 -30.02
CA LEU A 340 -13.42 -8.32 -30.53
C LEU A 340 -14.18 -9.59 -30.91
N LEU A 341 -15.10 -10.07 -30.07
CA LEU A 341 -15.95 -11.22 -30.37
C LEU A 341 -16.86 -10.96 -31.57
N TRP A 342 -17.43 -9.77 -31.70
CA TRP A 342 -18.21 -9.36 -32.87
C TRP A 342 -17.38 -9.38 -34.17
N LYS A 343 -16.14 -8.91 -34.13
CA LYS A 343 -15.19 -8.98 -35.27
C LYS A 343 -14.95 -10.43 -35.71
N ASN A 344 -14.99 -11.36 -34.76
CA ASN A 344 -14.81 -12.80 -35.03
C ASN A 344 -16.15 -13.52 -35.28
N GLY A 345 -17.26 -12.80 -35.52
CA GLY A 345 -18.56 -13.37 -35.85
C GLY A 345 -19.30 -14.03 -34.69
N ILE A 346 -18.85 -13.80 -33.43
CA ILE A 346 -19.51 -14.29 -32.22
C ILE A 346 -20.34 -13.14 -31.62
N TYR A 347 -21.68 -13.33 -31.57
CA TYR A 347 -22.54 -12.39 -30.87
C TYR A 347 -22.26 -12.46 -29.36
N ALA A 348 -22.05 -11.32 -28.76
CA ALA A 348 -21.73 -11.18 -27.34
C ALA A 348 -22.40 -9.93 -26.75
N GLU A 349 -22.77 -10.01 -25.49
CA GLU A 349 -23.30 -8.88 -24.71
C GLU A 349 -22.43 -8.64 -23.47
N SER A 350 -22.13 -7.38 -23.19
CA SER A 350 -21.48 -7.00 -21.95
C SER A 350 -22.46 -7.01 -20.79
N GLY A 351 -22.03 -7.44 -19.61
CA GLY A 351 -22.86 -7.48 -18.42
C GLY A 351 -22.05 -7.38 -17.13
N MET A 352 -22.77 -7.37 -16.01
CA MET A 352 -22.17 -7.40 -14.68
C MET A 352 -22.62 -8.66 -13.95
N GLY A 353 -21.67 -9.54 -13.62
CA GLY A 353 -21.91 -10.73 -12.81
C GLY A 353 -21.65 -10.50 -11.33
N CYS A 354 -21.88 -11.52 -10.49
CA CYS A 354 -21.64 -11.45 -9.05
C CYS A 354 -20.15 -11.22 -8.68
N THR A 355 -19.23 -11.47 -9.62
CA THR A 355 -17.79 -11.40 -9.40
C THR A 355 -17.11 -10.28 -10.19
N GLY A 356 -17.88 -9.41 -10.84
CA GLY A 356 -17.37 -8.32 -11.67
C GLY A 356 -17.88 -8.37 -13.12
N PRO A 357 -17.22 -7.65 -14.03
CA PRO A 357 -17.59 -7.62 -15.45
C PRO A 357 -17.56 -8.99 -16.09
N ILE A 358 -18.53 -9.25 -16.94
CA ILE A 358 -18.67 -10.50 -17.71
C ILE A 358 -19.03 -10.18 -19.14
N VAL A 359 -18.65 -11.07 -20.06
CA VAL A 359 -19.20 -11.13 -21.40
C VAL A 359 -20.10 -12.36 -21.48
N LEU A 360 -21.30 -12.13 -21.99
CA LEU A 360 -22.30 -13.18 -22.23
C LEU A 360 -22.20 -13.62 -23.69
N VAL A 361 -22.15 -14.93 -23.90
CA VAL A 361 -22.11 -15.54 -25.24
C VAL A 361 -23.06 -16.72 -25.33
N ASN A 362 -23.31 -17.20 -26.55
CA ASN A 362 -24.02 -18.45 -26.76
C ASN A 362 -23.22 -19.61 -26.14
N PRO A 363 -23.85 -20.53 -25.38
CA PRO A 363 -23.16 -21.67 -24.76
C PRO A 363 -22.29 -22.49 -25.72
N ASP A 364 -22.76 -22.70 -26.94
CA ASP A 364 -22.05 -23.48 -27.95
C ASP A 364 -20.79 -22.79 -28.49
N LYS A 365 -20.65 -21.50 -28.25
CA LYS A 365 -19.52 -20.68 -28.71
C LYS A 365 -18.58 -20.24 -27.56
N LYS A 366 -18.87 -20.69 -26.33
CA LYS A 366 -18.14 -20.23 -25.16
C LYS A 366 -16.65 -20.54 -25.25
N ASP A 367 -16.28 -21.77 -25.55
CA ASP A 367 -14.87 -22.20 -25.59
C ASP A 367 -14.07 -21.42 -26.67
N SER A 368 -14.67 -21.21 -27.84
CA SER A 368 -14.05 -20.42 -28.92
C SER A 368 -13.92 -18.92 -28.51
N ALA A 369 -14.92 -18.39 -27.80
CA ALA A 369 -14.85 -17.02 -27.32
C ALA A 369 -13.78 -16.83 -26.24
N GLU A 370 -13.65 -17.80 -25.30
CA GLU A 370 -12.58 -17.78 -24.30
C GLU A 370 -11.19 -17.84 -24.94
N GLU A 371 -11.01 -18.69 -25.95
CA GLU A 371 -9.75 -18.82 -26.69
C GLU A 371 -9.37 -17.50 -27.38
N ILE A 372 -10.32 -16.84 -28.05
CA ILE A 372 -10.11 -15.54 -28.69
C ILE A 372 -9.69 -14.50 -27.64
N LEU A 373 -10.40 -14.41 -26.51
CA LEU A 373 -10.12 -13.43 -25.47
C LEU A 373 -8.78 -13.72 -24.76
N LYS A 374 -8.38 -14.99 -24.61
CA LYS A 374 -7.06 -15.39 -24.09
C LYS A 374 -5.94 -14.98 -25.03
N ASN A 375 -6.07 -15.25 -26.32
CA ASN A 375 -5.05 -14.94 -27.32
C ASN A 375 -4.77 -13.44 -27.39
N GLU A 376 -5.78 -12.59 -27.16
CA GLU A 376 -5.63 -11.13 -27.07
C GLU A 376 -5.28 -10.65 -25.63
N GLY A 377 -5.20 -11.59 -24.68
CA GLY A 377 -4.82 -11.33 -23.31
C GLY A 377 -5.83 -10.47 -22.52
N LEU A 378 -7.11 -10.60 -22.87
CA LEU A 378 -8.24 -9.94 -22.18
C LEU A 378 -8.77 -10.77 -21.01
N ILE A 379 -8.43 -12.06 -20.96
CA ILE A 379 -8.64 -12.98 -19.82
C ILE A 379 -7.39 -13.84 -19.62
N SER A 380 -7.23 -14.38 -18.40
CA SER A 380 -6.09 -15.24 -18.00
C SER A 380 -6.28 -16.69 -18.42
#